data_5e7cc01040aef09a5214a4c5e8d8d3d8
#
_entry.id   5e7cc01040aef09a5214a4c5e8d8d3d8
#
_cell.length_a   1.000
_cell.length_b   1.000
_cell.length_c   1.000
_cell.angle_alpha   90.00
_cell.angle_beta   90.00
_cell.angle_gamma   90.00
#
_symmetry.space_group_name_H-M   'P 1'
#
loop_
_entity.id
_entity.type
_entity.pdbx_description
1 polymer ?
#
loop_
_entity_poly.entity_id
_entity_poly.type
_entity_poly.pdbx_seq_one_letter_code
_entity_poly.pdbx_strand_id
1 'polypeptide(L)'
;ELEDLRGRVVLVHAFQMLCPACVSHGLPQALRVHEAFQGEAVTVIGLHTVFEHHEVMGSQALQAFIQEYRLPFPIGIDQAAEAGPLPVTMAQWGLNGTPSVVLFDRQGRARLHRFGIVDDLVLGAAIGQLLAERIPVAASVSLDRVGTGTARPACDDEGCVSR
;
A
#
# COMPACT_ATOMS: atom_id res chain seq x y z
N GLU A 1 7.04 -6.25 2.12
CA GLU A 1 5.99 -6.25 1.07
C GLU A 1 4.86 -5.28 1.46
N LEU A 2 3.94 -4.95 0.52
CA LEU A 2 2.82 -4.05 0.85
C LEU A 2 1.85 -4.66 1.87
N GLU A 3 1.76 -5.98 1.91
CA GLU A 3 0.99 -6.72 2.91
C GLU A 3 1.46 -6.45 4.34
N ASP A 4 2.76 -6.25 4.55
CA ASP A 4 3.35 -5.99 5.86
C ASP A 4 2.97 -4.60 6.41
N LEU A 5 2.44 -3.74 5.55
CA LEU A 5 2.01 -2.38 5.88
C LEU A 5 0.50 -2.26 6.14
N ARG A 6 -0.22 -3.39 6.24
CA ARG A 6 -1.63 -3.39 6.65
C ARG A 6 -1.82 -2.66 7.97
N GLY A 7 -2.89 -1.90 8.09
CA GLY A 7 -3.15 -1.01 9.23
C GLY A 7 -2.59 0.40 9.06
N ARG A 8 -1.76 0.65 8.06
CA ARG A 8 -1.21 1.97 7.73
C ARG A 8 -1.74 2.50 6.40
N VAL A 9 -1.89 3.79 6.28
CA VAL A 9 -2.05 4.47 4.98
C VAL A 9 -0.69 4.52 4.32
N VAL A 10 -0.58 4.05 3.07
CA VAL A 10 0.70 3.99 2.37
C VAL A 10 0.67 4.91 1.15
N LEU A 11 1.57 5.88 1.14
CA LEU A 11 1.85 6.72 -0.02
C LEU A 11 3.03 6.13 -0.79
N VAL A 12 2.81 5.68 -2.01
CA VAL A 12 3.89 5.31 -2.94
C VAL A 12 4.10 6.42 -3.94
N HIS A 13 5.32 6.97 -3.98
CA HIS A 13 5.75 7.95 -4.95
C HIS A 13 6.67 7.29 -5.97
N ALA A 14 6.16 7.05 -7.18
CA ALA A 14 6.94 6.51 -8.28
C ALA A 14 7.72 7.64 -8.98
N PHE A 15 9.04 7.44 -9.12
CA PHE A 15 9.93 8.46 -9.63
C PHE A 15 11.11 7.89 -10.43
N GLN A 16 11.78 8.75 -11.19
CA GLN A 16 13.12 8.53 -11.73
C GLN A 16 14.05 9.65 -11.28
N MET A 17 15.33 9.35 -11.05
CA MET A 17 16.33 10.34 -10.61
C MET A 17 16.51 11.50 -11.59
N LEU A 18 16.41 11.23 -12.90
CA LEU A 18 16.58 12.22 -13.97
C LEU A 18 15.25 12.87 -14.42
N CYS A 19 14.13 12.56 -13.76
CA CYS A 19 12.85 13.20 -14.05
C CYS A 19 12.77 14.58 -13.38
N PRO A 20 12.74 15.70 -14.11
CA PRO A 20 12.77 17.04 -13.50
C PRO A 20 11.61 17.31 -12.56
N ALA A 21 10.37 16.90 -12.93
CA ALA A 21 9.18 17.06 -12.10
C ALA A 21 9.22 16.18 -10.84
N CYS A 22 9.88 15.01 -10.91
CA CYS A 22 10.10 14.18 -9.73
C CYS A 22 10.99 14.88 -8.71
N VAL A 23 12.11 15.46 -9.16
CA VAL A 23 13.11 16.10 -8.30
C VAL A 23 12.59 17.43 -7.76
N SER A 24 11.95 18.23 -8.61
CA SER A 24 11.53 19.60 -8.21
C SER A 24 10.21 19.64 -7.43
N HIS A 25 9.34 18.64 -7.57
CA HIS A 25 8.00 18.64 -6.95
C HIS A 25 7.67 17.33 -6.21
N GLY A 26 7.80 16.19 -6.86
CA GLY A 26 7.33 14.92 -6.33
C GLY A 26 8.05 14.47 -5.06
N LEU A 27 9.38 14.41 -5.08
CA LEU A 27 10.18 14.03 -3.91
C LEU A 27 10.06 15.07 -2.77
N PRO A 28 10.11 16.39 -3.01
CA PRO A 28 9.79 17.38 -1.98
C PRO A 28 8.39 17.23 -1.39
N GLN A 29 7.37 16.85 -2.17
CA GLN A 29 6.04 16.55 -1.66
C GLN A 29 6.05 15.30 -0.77
N ALA A 30 6.71 14.22 -1.21
CA ALA A 30 6.85 13.00 -0.42
C ALA A 30 7.55 13.27 0.92
N LEU A 31 8.59 14.14 0.94
CA LEU A 31 9.25 14.60 2.16
C LEU A 31 8.28 15.32 3.09
N ARG A 32 7.51 16.30 2.58
CA ARG A 32 6.52 17.03 3.39
C ARG A 32 5.45 16.10 3.97
N VAL A 33 4.98 15.12 3.21
CA VAL A 33 4.04 14.12 3.73
C VAL A 33 4.70 13.28 4.83
N HIS A 34 5.93 12.82 4.61
CA HIS A 34 6.67 12.06 5.62
C HIS A 34 6.81 12.83 6.94
N GLU A 35 7.16 14.10 6.87
CA GLU A 35 7.32 14.98 8.04
C GLU A 35 5.98 15.30 8.70
N ALA A 36 4.97 15.70 7.91
CA ALA A 36 3.67 16.14 8.42
C ALA A 36 2.89 15.03 9.15
N PHE A 37 3.11 13.76 8.76
CA PHE A 37 2.43 12.62 9.34
C PHE A 37 3.35 11.75 10.21
N GLN A 38 4.44 12.32 10.74
CA GLN A 38 5.27 11.62 11.73
C GLN A 38 4.46 11.27 12.97
N GLY A 39 4.57 10.02 13.42
CA GLY A 39 3.80 9.53 14.58
C GLY A 39 2.41 8.99 14.22
N GLU A 40 1.90 9.28 13.01
CA GLU A 40 0.63 8.75 12.53
C GLU A 40 0.81 7.38 11.82
N ALA A 41 -0.30 6.69 11.59
CA ALA A 41 -0.31 5.43 10.86
C ALA A 41 -0.18 5.66 9.34
N VAL A 42 0.83 6.44 8.93
CA VAL A 42 1.17 6.72 7.53
C VAL A 42 2.58 6.21 7.24
N THR A 43 2.78 5.67 6.05
CA THR A 43 4.09 5.27 5.54
C THR A 43 4.28 5.85 4.14
N VAL A 44 5.40 6.52 3.91
CA VAL A 44 5.82 6.98 2.59
C VAL A 44 6.85 6.01 2.05
N ILE A 45 6.73 5.65 0.78
CA ILE A 45 7.66 4.80 0.04
C ILE A 45 7.97 5.48 -1.30
N GLY A 46 9.25 5.59 -1.64
CA GLY A 46 9.68 5.88 -3.00
C GLY A 46 9.75 4.59 -3.82
N LEU A 47 9.27 4.62 -5.04
CA LEU A 47 9.46 3.55 -6.02
C LEU A 47 10.28 4.10 -7.18
N HIS A 48 11.56 3.72 -7.25
CA HIS A 48 12.42 4.09 -8.37
C HIS A 48 12.11 3.18 -9.56
N THR A 49 11.27 3.66 -10.48
CA THR A 49 10.80 2.92 -11.67
C THR A 49 11.47 3.47 -12.92
N VAL A 50 12.44 2.73 -13.44
CA VAL A 50 13.29 3.16 -14.58
C VAL A 50 12.77 2.56 -15.87
N PHE A 51 12.32 3.40 -16.79
CA PHE A 51 11.85 3.00 -18.12
C PHE A 51 12.60 3.69 -19.26
N GLU A 52 13.55 4.57 -18.94
CA GLU A 52 14.46 5.23 -19.86
C GLU A 52 15.82 5.47 -19.18
N HIS A 53 16.88 5.72 -19.94
CA HIS A 53 18.23 6.03 -19.42
C HIS A 53 18.74 5.01 -18.38
N HIS A 54 18.50 3.73 -18.61
CA HIS A 54 18.84 2.63 -17.67
C HIS A 54 20.31 2.60 -17.27
N GLU A 55 21.21 2.95 -18.21
CA GLU A 55 22.67 2.91 -18.03
C GLU A 55 23.19 3.89 -16.98
N VAL A 56 22.44 4.98 -16.69
CA VAL A 56 22.85 6.02 -15.75
C VAL A 56 21.98 6.08 -14.47
N MET A 57 20.93 5.26 -14.40
CA MET A 57 20.01 5.22 -13.25
C MET A 57 20.06 3.87 -12.49
N GLY A 58 21.23 3.24 -12.44
CA GLY A 58 21.44 2.00 -11.70
C GLY A 58 21.43 2.19 -10.18
N SER A 59 21.49 1.06 -9.46
CA SER A 59 21.41 1.02 -7.98
C SER A 59 22.49 1.85 -7.27
N GLN A 60 23.71 1.89 -7.81
CA GLN A 60 24.80 2.69 -7.23
C GLN A 60 24.51 4.19 -7.33
N ALA A 61 24.02 4.65 -8.50
CA ALA A 61 23.62 6.04 -8.67
C ALA A 61 22.43 6.41 -7.76
N LEU A 62 21.48 5.47 -7.60
CA LEU A 62 20.34 5.65 -6.71
C LEU A 62 20.79 5.80 -5.24
N GLN A 63 21.77 5.01 -4.77
CA GLN A 63 22.31 5.16 -3.42
C GLN A 63 22.90 6.55 -3.18
N ALA A 64 23.70 7.04 -4.12
CA ALA A 64 24.26 8.40 -4.05
C ALA A 64 23.14 9.46 -4.05
N PHE A 65 22.14 9.30 -4.92
CA PHE A 65 20.98 10.17 -4.99
C PHE A 65 20.21 10.24 -3.66
N ILE A 66 19.92 9.08 -3.04
CA ILE A 66 19.25 9.00 -1.74
C ILE A 66 20.00 9.76 -0.67
N GLN A 67 21.34 9.62 -0.63
CA GLN A 67 22.20 10.32 0.32
C GLN A 67 22.24 11.83 0.10
N GLU A 68 22.43 12.26 -1.14
CA GLU A 68 22.52 13.69 -1.49
C GLU A 68 21.20 14.43 -1.25
N TYR A 69 20.06 13.79 -1.59
CA TYR A 69 18.73 14.36 -1.36
C TYR A 69 18.18 14.08 0.06
N ARG A 70 18.94 13.35 0.91
CA ARG A 70 18.59 13.02 2.30
C ARG A 70 17.18 12.45 2.44
N LEU A 71 16.83 11.50 1.57
CA LEU A 71 15.50 10.89 1.57
C LEU A 71 15.34 9.95 2.79
N PRO A 72 14.45 10.26 3.76
CA PRO A 72 14.39 9.53 5.04
C PRO A 72 13.48 8.31 5.00
N PHE A 73 12.75 8.11 3.92
CA PHE A 73 11.80 7.01 3.75
C PHE A 73 12.39 5.90 2.87
N PRO A 74 11.89 4.66 2.99
CA PRO A 74 12.37 3.55 2.19
C PRO A 74 12.12 3.77 0.70
N ILE A 75 13.10 3.36 -0.11
CA ILE A 75 13.01 3.41 -1.57
C ILE A 75 13.21 2.00 -2.12
N GLY A 76 12.18 1.51 -2.81
CA GLY A 76 12.23 0.29 -3.59
C GLY A 76 12.70 0.56 -5.02
N ILE A 77 13.35 -0.43 -5.61
CA ILE A 77 13.70 -0.42 -7.04
C ILE A 77 12.68 -1.29 -7.75
N ASP A 78 11.99 -0.71 -8.73
CA ASP A 78 11.06 -1.47 -9.56
C ASP A 78 11.82 -2.47 -10.42
N GLN A 79 11.33 -3.69 -10.44
CA GLN A 79 11.98 -4.78 -11.16
C GLN A 79 11.86 -4.55 -12.67
N ALA A 80 12.97 -4.67 -13.39
CA ALA A 80 12.94 -4.69 -14.86
C ALA A 80 12.12 -5.91 -15.34
N ALA A 81 11.25 -5.69 -16.31
CA ALA A 81 10.50 -6.79 -16.90
C ALA A 81 11.40 -7.66 -17.78
N GLU A 82 11.14 -8.96 -17.83
CA GLU A 82 11.84 -9.89 -18.74
C GLU A 82 11.50 -9.60 -20.21
N ALA A 83 10.29 -9.08 -20.45
CA ALA A 83 9.82 -8.69 -21.78
C ALA A 83 9.07 -7.36 -21.72
N GLY A 84 9.41 -6.45 -22.63
CA GLY A 84 8.79 -5.13 -22.72
C GLY A 84 9.61 -3.99 -22.09
N PRO A 85 9.26 -2.74 -22.38
CA PRO A 85 10.04 -1.58 -21.99
C PRO A 85 9.74 -1.08 -20.57
N LEU A 86 8.62 -1.50 -19.97
CA LEU A 86 8.16 -0.98 -18.68
C LEU A 86 8.54 -1.91 -17.54
N PRO A 87 8.97 -1.36 -16.38
CA PRO A 87 9.18 -2.13 -15.15
C PRO A 87 7.90 -2.83 -14.67
N VAL A 88 8.07 -3.89 -13.88
CA VAL A 88 6.99 -4.79 -13.48
C VAL A 88 5.88 -4.06 -12.73
N THR A 89 6.22 -3.29 -11.69
CA THR A 89 5.21 -2.58 -10.89
C THR A 89 4.55 -1.47 -11.70
N MET A 90 5.34 -0.75 -12.50
CA MET A 90 4.82 0.29 -13.39
C MET A 90 3.76 -0.27 -14.34
N ALA A 91 4.03 -1.42 -14.95
CA ALA A 91 3.09 -2.09 -15.85
C ALA A 91 1.84 -2.61 -15.11
N GLN A 92 2.04 -3.29 -13.96
CA GLN A 92 0.95 -3.87 -13.17
C GLN A 92 -0.01 -2.82 -12.60
N TRP A 93 0.50 -1.67 -12.19
CA TRP A 93 -0.31 -0.59 -11.63
C TRP A 93 -0.83 0.38 -12.69
N GLY A 94 -0.46 0.21 -13.95
CA GLY A 94 -0.87 1.10 -15.04
C GLY A 94 -0.35 2.52 -14.87
N LEU A 95 0.90 2.68 -14.40
CA LEU A 95 1.51 4.00 -14.27
C LEU A 95 1.87 4.55 -15.65
N ASN A 96 1.39 5.76 -15.96
CA ASN A 96 1.60 6.39 -17.27
C ASN A 96 2.93 7.13 -17.41
N GLY A 97 3.74 7.17 -16.35
CA GLY A 97 5.01 7.87 -16.29
C GLY A 97 5.34 8.32 -14.86
N THR A 98 6.33 9.19 -14.75
CA THR A 98 6.77 9.77 -13.48
C THR A 98 6.75 11.31 -13.52
N PRO A 99 6.45 11.99 -12.39
CA PRO A 99 6.05 11.42 -11.11
C PRO A 99 4.65 10.79 -11.15
N SER A 100 4.44 9.72 -10.38
CA SER A 100 3.12 9.17 -10.11
C SER A 100 2.95 8.92 -8.62
N VAL A 101 1.74 9.15 -8.13
CA VAL A 101 1.36 8.93 -6.73
C VAL A 101 0.27 7.88 -6.66
N VAL A 102 0.50 6.86 -5.84
CA VAL A 102 -0.53 5.88 -5.48
C VAL A 102 -0.71 5.90 -3.96
N LEU A 103 -1.95 6.07 -3.51
CA LEU A 103 -2.29 6.07 -2.09
C LEU A 103 -3.13 4.84 -1.78
N PHE A 104 -2.67 4.06 -0.82
CA PHE A 104 -3.35 2.87 -0.33
C PHE A 104 -3.97 3.12 1.04
N ASP A 105 -5.16 2.59 1.25
CA ASP A 105 -5.82 2.61 2.55
C ASP A 105 -5.21 1.57 3.52
N ARG A 106 -5.70 1.58 4.76
CA ARG A 106 -5.23 0.69 5.83
C ARG A 106 -5.52 -0.79 5.57
N GLN A 107 -6.38 -1.10 4.59
CA GLN A 107 -6.63 -2.46 4.09
C GLN A 107 -5.76 -2.80 2.86
N GLY A 108 -4.91 -1.87 2.39
CA GLY A 108 -4.05 -2.02 1.23
C GLY A 108 -4.78 -1.94 -0.11
N ARG A 109 -5.93 -1.27 -0.15
CA ARG A 109 -6.65 -0.99 -1.39
C ARG A 109 -6.18 0.36 -1.94
N ALA A 110 -5.89 0.43 -3.23
CA ALA A 110 -5.57 1.69 -3.89
C ALA A 110 -6.80 2.62 -3.90
N ARG A 111 -6.65 3.83 -3.36
CA ARG A 111 -7.72 4.81 -3.19
C ARG A 111 -7.50 6.08 -4.02
N LEU A 112 -6.25 6.37 -4.34
CA LEU A 112 -5.89 7.45 -5.24
C LEU A 112 -4.75 6.98 -6.14
N HIS A 113 -4.86 7.27 -7.42
CA HIS A 113 -3.83 7.05 -8.41
C HIS A 113 -3.77 8.29 -9.30
N ARG A 114 -2.64 8.98 -9.32
CA ARG A 114 -2.44 10.21 -10.10
C ARG A 114 -1.07 10.20 -10.78
N PHE A 115 -1.08 10.52 -12.06
CA PHE A 115 0.10 10.86 -12.82
C PHE A 115 0.32 12.38 -12.79
N GLY A 116 1.57 12.80 -12.68
CA GLY A 116 1.94 14.22 -12.61
C GLY A 116 1.93 14.78 -11.18
N ILE A 117 1.88 16.10 -11.10
CA ILE A 117 1.90 16.84 -9.83
C ILE A 117 0.51 16.81 -9.19
N VAL A 118 0.46 16.49 -7.91
CA VAL A 118 -0.76 16.53 -7.09
C VAL A 118 -0.67 17.74 -6.16
N ASP A 119 -1.78 18.43 -5.95
CA ASP A 119 -1.85 19.50 -4.97
C ASP A 119 -1.70 18.97 -3.54
N ASP A 120 -0.91 19.67 -2.70
CA ASP A 120 -0.61 19.25 -1.33
C ASP A 120 -1.86 19.17 -0.45
N LEU A 121 -2.82 20.10 -0.62
CA LEU A 121 -4.07 20.07 0.16
C LEU A 121 -4.95 18.89 -0.23
N VAL A 122 -5.00 18.58 -1.53
CA VAL A 122 -5.74 17.42 -2.05
C VAL A 122 -5.15 16.13 -1.49
N LEU A 123 -3.82 15.99 -1.54
CA LEU A 123 -3.13 14.81 -1.03
C LEU A 123 -3.28 14.68 0.49
N GLY A 124 -3.07 15.77 1.23
CA GLY A 124 -3.21 15.80 2.68
C GLY A 124 -4.64 15.48 3.13
N ALA A 125 -5.65 16.04 2.45
CA ALA A 125 -7.05 15.73 2.72
C ALA A 125 -7.38 14.25 2.49
N ALA A 126 -6.87 13.68 1.39
CA ALA A 126 -7.06 12.25 1.08
C ALA A 126 -6.42 11.35 2.17
N ILE A 127 -5.19 11.65 2.59
CA ILE A 127 -4.53 10.91 3.67
C ILE A 127 -5.33 11.02 4.96
N GLY A 128 -5.76 12.23 5.35
CA GLY A 128 -6.55 12.46 6.56
C GLY A 128 -7.88 11.70 6.55
N GLN A 129 -8.57 11.66 5.42
CA GLN A 129 -9.79 10.86 5.26
C GLN A 129 -9.53 9.36 5.48
N LEU A 130 -8.47 8.82 4.87
CA LEU A 130 -8.14 7.40 5.01
C LEU A 130 -7.71 7.03 6.45
N LEU A 131 -7.07 7.94 7.17
CA LEU A 131 -6.74 7.77 8.59
C LEU A 131 -7.99 7.75 9.46
N ALA A 132 -8.99 8.57 9.14
CA ALA A 132 -10.26 8.66 9.87
C ALA A 132 -11.23 7.49 9.57
N GLU A 133 -11.04 6.77 8.46
CA GLU A 133 -11.88 5.61 8.13
C GLU A 133 -11.79 4.54 9.20
N ARG A 134 -12.94 4.03 9.68
CA ARG A 134 -12.97 2.88 10.59
C ARG A 134 -12.53 1.63 9.85
N ILE A 135 -11.54 0.92 10.39
CA ILE A 135 -11.22 -0.42 9.91
C ILE A 135 -12.37 -1.32 10.36
N PRO A 136 -13.10 -1.99 9.45
CA PRO A 136 -14.05 -3.01 9.86
C PRO A 136 -13.27 -4.07 10.66
N VAL A 137 -13.57 -4.20 11.93
CA VAL A 137 -13.10 -5.35 12.71
C VAL A 137 -13.73 -6.55 12.02
N ALA A 138 -12.91 -7.45 11.48
CA ALA A 138 -13.42 -8.73 10.97
C ALA A 138 -14.23 -9.33 12.12
N ALA A 139 -15.53 -9.55 11.88
CA ALA A 139 -16.40 -10.13 12.87
C ALA A 139 -15.75 -11.45 13.31
N SER A 140 -15.28 -11.48 14.57
CA SER A 140 -14.86 -12.71 15.20
C SER A 140 -16.04 -13.66 15.08
N VAL A 141 -15.89 -14.69 14.27
CA VAL A 141 -16.85 -15.80 14.23
C VAL A 141 -16.78 -16.39 15.62
N SER A 142 -17.76 -16.05 16.45
CA SER A 142 -17.96 -16.69 17.75
C SER A 142 -18.27 -18.15 17.46
N LEU A 143 -17.29 -19.00 17.67
CA LEU A 143 -17.44 -20.45 17.74
C LEU A 143 -18.08 -20.83 19.11
N ASP A 144 -19.13 -20.12 19.51
CA ASP A 144 -19.96 -20.49 20.65
C ASP A 144 -21.28 -21.02 20.11
N ARG A 145 -21.29 -22.31 19.85
CA ARG A 145 -22.42 -23.23 20.04
C ARG A 145 -22.09 -24.62 19.48
N VAL A 146 -21.12 -25.31 20.08
CA VAL A 146 -21.27 -26.75 20.17
C VAL A 146 -22.14 -26.99 21.42
N GLY A 147 -23.44 -26.94 21.22
CA GLY A 147 -24.38 -27.40 22.19
C GLY A 147 -24.20 -28.90 22.37
N THR A 148 -23.61 -29.31 23.47
CA THR A 148 -23.70 -30.68 23.97
C THR A 148 -25.13 -30.94 24.41
N GLY A 149 -26.01 -31.16 23.43
CA GLY A 149 -27.36 -31.70 23.65
C GLY A 149 -27.29 -33.21 23.79
N THR A 150 -26.96 -33.70 24.97
CA THR A 150 -27.28 -35.09 25.35
C THR A 150 -28.76 -35.14 25.67
N ALA A 151 -29.58 -35.34 24.65
CA ALA A 151 -30.95 -35.78 24.82
C ALA A 151 -30.94 -37.32 25.11
N ARG A 152 -31.15 -37.70 26.38
CA ARG A 152 -31.49 -39.06 26.73
C ARG A 152 -32.93 -39.31 26.27
N PRO A 153 -33.23 -40.40 25.55
CA PRO A 153 -34.62 -40.80 25.31
C PRO A 153 -35.22 -41.33 26.60
N ALA A 154 -36.33 -40.74 27.04
CA ALA A 154 -37.17 -41.32 28.06
C ALA A 154 -37.95 -42.46 27.41
N CYS A 155 -37.78 -43.63 27.93
CA CYS A 155 -38.67 -44.78 27.64
C CYS A 155 -39.79 -44.75 28.69
N ASP A 156 -41.01 -44.64 28.23
CA ASP A 156 -42.21 -44.88 29.02
C ASP A 156 -42.66 -46.32 28.80
N ASP A 157 -43.37 -46.86 29.79
CA ASP A 157 -43.67 -48.26 30.05
C ASP A 157 -44.58 -48.93 29.04
N GLU A 158 -44.67 -48.51 27.79
CA GLU A 158 -45.44 -49.22 26.74
C GLU A 158 -44.71 -49.37 25.43
N GLY A 159 -43.94 -50.42 25.34
CA GLY A 159 -43.60 -51.16 24.15
C GLY A 159 -43.03 -50.44 22.93
N CYS A 160 -41.71 -50.61 22.66
CA CYS A 160 -41.11 -50.45 21.34
C CYS A 160 -41.77 -51.35 20.31
N VAL A 161 -42.41 -50.74 19.29
CA VAL A 161 -42.79 -51.45 18.06
C VAL A 161 -42.01 -50.87 16.90
N SER A 162 -41.15 -51.72 16.34
CA SER A 162 -40.39 -51.46 15.11
C SER A 162 -41.36 -51.59 13.89
N ARG A 163 -41.25 -50.58 13.00
CA ARG A 163 -41.44 -50.78 11.55
C ARG A 163 -40.53 -49.84 10.79
#